data_28d17938d87586b2cba43051656ba4ae
#
_entry.id   28d17938d87586b2cba43051656ba4ae
#
_cell.length_a   1.000
_cell.length_b   1.000
_cell.length_c   1.000
_cell.angle_alpha   90.00
_cell.angle_beta   90.00
_cell.angle_gamma   90.00
#
_symmetry.space_group_name_H-M   'P 1'
#
loop_
_entity.id
_entity.type
_entity.pdbx_description
1 polymer ?
#
loop_
_entity_poly.entity_id
_entity_poly.type
_entity_poly.pdbx_seq_one_letter_code
_entity_poly.pdbx_strand_id
1 'polypeptide(L)'
;MDDHAATRRATRRPEGTQTLLAESRDPAIRTEVLHFKTTAGAEFWDLSEIVREVTARSGVRHGQVTVHTPHTTTTIVLNESETGFLNDYRNLMDQLIPVDAYYEHDDHEVRTENLQEDECLNGHAHCRQMLTGTASVTIPVVDGEVL
;
A
#
# COMPACT_ATOMS: atom_id res chain seq x y z
N MET A 1 17.52 -26.67 -21.51
CA MET A 1 17.66 -25.23 -21.81
C MET A 1 16.26 -24.64 -21.59
N ASP A 2 15.99 -24.31 -20.35
CA ASP A 2 14.68 -23.80 -19.95
C ASP A 2 14.70 -22.29 -20.05
N ASP A 3 13.85 -21.81 -20.94
CA ASP A 3 13.66 -20.38 -21.22
C ASP A 3 12.83 -19.77 -20.07
N HIS A 4 13.51 -19.34 -19.00
CA HIS A 4 12.91 -18.54 -17.96
C HIS A 4 12.78 -17.10 -18.46
N ALA A 5 11.84 -16.88 -19.38
CA ALA A 5 11.33 -15.56 -19.68
C ALA A 5 10.51 -15.07 -18.48
N ALA A 6 11.20 -14.67 -17.40
CA ALA A 6 10.62 -13.99 -16.28
C ALA A 6 10.00 -12.69 -16.79
N THR A 7 8.68 -12.67 -16.87
CA THR A 7 7.90 -11.48 -17.20
C THR A 7 8.20 -10.43 -16.14
N ARG A 8 9.06 -9.46 -16.46
CA ARG A 8 9.36 -8.31 -15.61
C ARG A 8 8.08 -7.49 -15.43
N ARG A 9 7.34 -7.75 -14.37
CA ARG A 9 6.30 -6.82 -13.91
C ARG A 9 6.99 -5.69 -13.17
N ALA A 10 7.31 -4.63 -13.91
CA ALA A 10 7.72 -3.37 -13.32
C ALA A 10 6.66 -2.89 -12.30
N THR A 11 7.11 -2.29 -11.21
CA THR A 11 6.24 -1.52 -10.33
C THR A 11 5.49 -0.48 -11.16
N ARG A 12 4.15 -0.52 -11.12
CA ARG A 12 3.34 0.45 -11.85
C ARG A 12 3.22 1.72 -11.00
N ARG A 13 3.42 2.87 -11.62
CA ARG A 13 2.92 4.12 -11.05
C ARG A 13 1.39 3.99 -10.98
N PRO A 14 0.76 4.21 -9.82
CA PRO A 14 -0.68 4.10 -9.72
C PRO A 14 -1.37 5.19 -10.55
N GLU A 15 -2.32 4.78 -11.37
CA GLU A 15 -3.28 5.68 -12.00
C GLU A 15 -4.43 5.90 -11.02
N GLY A 16 -4.62 7.14 -10.59
CA GLY A 16 -5.65 7.47 -9.61
C GLY A 16 -5.98 8.94 -9.58
N THR A 17 -7.04 9.28 -8.88
CA THR A 17 -7.45 10.67 -8.66
C THR A 17 -6.86 11.19 -7.37
N GLN A 18 -6.34 12.41 -7.40
CA GLN A 18 -5.75 13.09 -6.25
C GLN A 18 -6.67 14.24 -5.83
N THR A 19 -7.05 14.27 -4.56
CA THR A 19 -7.95 15.30 -4.02
C THR A 19 -7.28 15.99 -2.85
N LEU A 20 -7.21 17.33 -2.88
CA LEU A 20 -6.81 18.14 -1.75
C LEU A 20 -7.96 18.19 -0.73
N LEU A 21 -7.72 17.72 0.51
CA LEU A 21 -8.70 17.75 1.59
C LEU A 21 -8.56 18.97 2.49
N ALA A 22 -7.32 19.37 2.79
CA ALA A 22 -7.05 20.49 3.69
C ALA A 22 -5.69 21.13 3.39
N GLU A 23 -5.60 22.42 3.60
CA GLU A 23 -4.36 23.18 3.56
C GLU A 23 -4.40 24.24 4.70
N SER A 24 -3.31 24.35 5.46
CA SER A 24 -3.10 25.42 6.43
C SER A 24 -1.66 25.94 6.29
N ARG A 25 -1.48 27.24 6.52
CA ARG A 25 -0.15 27.87 6.40
C ARG A 25 0.47 28.25 7.74
N ASP A 26 -0.26 27.98 8.84
CA ASP A 26 0.28 28.25 10.17
C ASP A 26 -0.29 27.25 11.22
N PRO A 27 0.37 26.10 11.46
CA PRO A 27 1.46 25.48 10.69
C PRO A 27 1.05 25.10 9.27
N ALA A 28 2.02 24.96 8.37
CA ALA A 28 1.74 24.53 7.00
C ALA A 28 1.29 23.06 6.99
N ILE A 29 0.03 22.83 6.66
CA ILE A 29 -0.54 21.48 6.51
C ILE A 29 -1.14 21.35 5.12
N ARG A 30 -0.82 20.25 4.44
CA ARG A 30 -1.42 19.90 3.17
C ARG A 30 -1.80 18.43 3.21
N THR A 31 -3.06 18.10 2.93
CA THR A 31 -3.55 16.74 2.87
C THR A 31 -4.16 16.48 1.50
N GLU A 32 -3.70 15.43 0.86
CA GLU A 32 -4.22 14.97 -0.43
C GLU A 32 -4.68 13.52 -0.31
N VAL A 33 -5.75 13.17 -1.01
CA VAL A 33 -6.24 11.79 -1.11
C VAL A 33 -5.93 11.26 -2.51
N LEU A 34 -5.33 10.07 -2.53
CA LEU A 34 -5.08 9.31 -3.74
C LEU A 34 -6.10 8.18 -3.83
N HIS A 35 -6.81 8.10 -4.94
CA HIS A 35 -7.75 7.02 -5.19
C HIS A 35 -7.17 6.06 -6.23
N PHE A 36 -7.03 4.80 -5.83
CA PHE A 36 -6.56 3.74 -6.70
C PHE A 36 -7.63 2.68 -6.86
N LYS A 37 -7.58 1.99 -7.98
CA LYS A 37 -8.35 0.77 -8.20
C LYS A 37 -7.39 -0.38 -8.40
N THR A 38 -7.41 -1.34 -7.48
CA THR A 38 -6.67 -2.59 -7.63
C THR A 38 -7.32 -3.48 -8.70
N THR A 39 -6.51 -4.25 -9.38
CA THR A 39 -6.94 -5.15 -10.46
C THR A 39 -6.66 -6.62 -10.16
N ALA A 40 -5.83 -6.89 -9.15
CA ALA A 40 -5.48 -8.24 -8.70
C ALA A 40 -5.09 -8.22 -7.22
N GLY A 41 -5.03 -9.39 -6.60
CA GLY A 41 -4.42 -9.55 -5.27
C GLY A 41 -2.91 -9.33 -5.30
N ALA A 42 -2.32 -8.90 -4.18
CA ALA A 42 -0.88 -8.70 -4.00
C ALA A 42 -0.23 -7.75 -5.02
N GLU A 43 -0.84 -6.61 -5.28
CA GLU A 43 -0.26 -5.53 -6.08
C GLU A 43 0.69 -4.68 -5.24
N PHE A 44 1.81 -4.26 -5.85
CA PHE A 44 2.73 -3.28 -5.29
C PHE A 44 2.71 -2.02 -6.13
N TRP A 45 2.62 -0.89 -5.45
CA TRP A 45 2.55 0.42 -6.07
C TRP A 45 3.63 1.33 -5.49
N ASP A 46 4.50 1.83 -6.33
CA ASP A 46 5.53 2.78 -5.93
C ASP A 46 4.92 4.18 -5.83
N LEU A 47 4.86 4.72 -4.62
CA LEU A 47 4.32 6.04 -4.31
C LEU A 47 5.40 7.12 -4.24
N SER A 48 6.68 6.77 -4.41
CA SER A 48 7.81 7.66 -4.14
C SER A 48 7.71 8.99 -4.85
N GLU A 49 7.43 8.98 -6.18
CA GLU A 49 7.31 10.21 -6.95
C GLU A 49 6.10 11.06 -6.52
N ILE A 50 4.96 10.42 -6.25
CA ILE A 50 3.75 11.12 -5.81
C ILE A 50 4.01 11.80 -4.46
N VAL A 51 4.67 11.12 -3.53
CA VAL A 51 5.02 11.67 -2.21
C VAL A 51 5.95 12.87 -2.36
N ARG A 52 6.96 12.80 -3.24
CA ARG A 52 7.84 13.94 -3.54
C ARG A 52 7.07 15.10 -4.14
N GLU A 53 6.20 14.86 -5.12
CA GLU A 53 5.37 15.88 -5.74
C GLU A 53 4.43 16.59 -4.75
N VAL A 54 3.76 15.83 -3.85
CA VAL A 54 2.90 16.39 -2.80
C VAL A 54 3.71 17.24 -1.83
N THR A 55 4.89 16.74 -1.42
CA THR A 55 5.81 17.47 -0.54
C THR A 55 6.25 18.78 -1.17
N ALA A 56 6.68 18.76 -2.41
CA ALA A 56 7.08 19.96 -3.15
C ALA A 56 5.93 20.99 -3.26
N ARG A 57 4.72 20.54 -3.59
CA ARG A 57 3.53 21.41 -3.66
C ARG A 57 3.10 21.98 -2.31
N SER A 58 3.44 21.31 -1.20
CA SER A 58 3.11 21.81 0.13
C SER A 58 3.89 23.07 0.52
N GLY A 59 5.07 23.26 -0.06
CA GLY A 59 6.00 24.32 0.31
C GLY A 59 6.65 24.14 1.69
N VAL A 60 6.43 23.00 2.34
CA VAL A 60 7.06 22.66 3.63
C VAL A 60 8.53 22.37 3.40
N ARG A 61 9.40 23.14 4.04
CA ARG A 61 10.86 22.93 3.97
C ARG A 61 11.38 21.97 5.03
N HIS A 62 10.84 22.05 6.23
CA HIS A 62 11.23 21.20 7.35
C HIS A 62 9.97 20.72 8.05
N GLY A 63 9.79 19.40 8.11
CA GLY A 63 8.58 18.79 8.66
C GLY A 63 8.55 17.29 8.43
N GLN A 64 7.37 16.79 8.15
CA GLN A 64 7.17 15.39 7.86
C GLN A 64 6.03 15.18 6.86
N VAL A 65 6.11 14.13 6.08
CA VAL A 65 5.02 13.61 5.28
C VAL A 65 4.57 12.27 5.85
N THR A 66 3.26 12.13 6.07
CA THR A 66 2.65 10.86 6.48
C THR A 66 1.83 10.31 5.33
N VAL A 67 2.12 9.08 4.94
CA VAL A 67 1.33 8.32 3.98
C VAL A 67 0.51 7.30 4.75
N HIS A 68 -0.80 7.28 4.53
CA HIS A 68 -1.73 6.42 5.25
C HIS A 68 -2.69 5.72 4.28
N THR A 69 -3.00 4.46 4.58
CA THR A 69 -4.09 3.71 3.93
C THR A 69 -5.14 3.34 4.96
N PRO A 70 -6.43 3.66 4.72
CA PRO A 70 -7.51 3.30 5.64
C PRO A 70 -8.02 1.86 5.42
N HIS A 71 -7.54 1.16 4.40
CA HIS A 71 -8.04 -0.16 4.04
C HIS A 71 -7.34 -1.27 4.84
N THR A 72 -8.10 -2.17 5.44
CA THR A 72 -7.64 -3.21 6.36
C THR A 72 -6.90 -4.38 5.69
N THR A 73 -6.79 -4.39 4.36
CA THR A 73 -6.01 -5.38 3.58
C THR A 73 -4.86 -4.76 2.81
N THR A 74 -4.51 -3.51 3.11
CA THR A 74 -3.40 -2.79 2.48
C THR A 74 -2.40 -2.29 3.51
N THR A 75 -1.13 -2.15 3.10
CA THR A 75 -0.05 -1.62 3.94
C THR A 75 0.74 -0.56 3.20
N ILE A 76 1.35 0.35 3.97
CA ILE A 76 2.37 1.28 3.48
C ILE A 76 3.69 0.86 4.10
N VAL A 77 4.71 0.68 3.28
CA VAL A 77 6.05 0.30 3.74
C VAL A 77 7.11 1.17 3.08
N LEU A 78 8.21 1.41 3.79
CA LEU A 78 9.46 1.92 3.22
C LEU A 78 10.36 0.73 2.97
N ASN A 79 10.64 0.48 1.71
CA ASN A 79 11.54 -0.60 1.32
C ASN A 79 12.08 -0.35 -0.08
N GLU A 80 12.97 -1.22 -0.52
CA GLU A 80 13.51 -1.18 -1.88
C GLU A 80 12.43 -1.56 -2.90
N SER A 81 12.27 -0.71 -3.93
CA SER A 81 11.35 -0.94 -5.05
C SER A 81 12.08 -1.65 -6.19
N GLU A 82 12.60 -2.86 -5.91
CA GLU A 82 13.37 -3.67 -6.86
C GLU A 82 12.58 -4.95 -7.20
N THR A 83 12.59 -5.32 -8.48
CA THR A 83 11.77 -6.41 -9.01
C THR A 83 12.05 -7.76 -8.36
N GLY A 84 13.33 -8.09 -8.11
CA GLY A 84 13.73 -9.36 -7.47
C GLY A 84 13.22 -9.42 -6.04
N PHE A 85 13.47 -8.36 -5.25
CA PHE A 85 12.96 -8.25 -3.89
C PHE A 85 11.43 -8.39 -3.82
N LEU A 86 10.70 -7.70 -4.70
CA LEU A 86 9.23 -7.78 -4.72
C LEU A 86 8.71 -9.17 -5.11
N ASN A 87 9.45 -9.91 -5.95
CA ASN A 87 9.14 -11.29 -6.27
C ASN A 87 9.44 -12.22 -5.09
N ASP A 88 10.57 -12.03 -4.42
CA ASP A 88 10.92 -12.79 -3.21
C ASP A 88 9.88 -12.57 -2.10
N TYR A 89 9.44 -11.34 -1.91
CA TYR A 89 8.38 -11.02 -0.96
C TYR A 89 7.06 -11.71 -1.30
N ARG A 90 6.61 -11.71 -2.58
CA ARG A 90 5.41 -12.44 -3.00
C ARG A 90 5.52 -13.92 -2.69
N ASN A 91 6.64 -14.54 -3.10
CA ASN A 91 6.90 -15.95 -2.86
C ASN A 91 6.88 -16.30 -1.36
N LEU A 92 7.45 -15.44 -0.52
CA LEU A 92 7.42 -15.60 0.92
C LEU A 92 6.00 -15.52 1.47
N MET A 93 5.21 -14.53 1.03
CA MET A 93 3.82 -14.38 1.46
C MET A 93 2.95 -15.54 1.00
N ASP A 94 3.16 -16.07 -0.21
CA ASP A 94 2.42 -17.22 -0.72
C ASP A 94 2.76 -18.52 0.06
N GLN A 95 3.97 -18.63 0.59
CA GLN A 95 4.37 -19.74 1.45
C GLN A 95 3.83 -19.63 2.88
N LEU A 96 3.85 -18.42 3.46
CA LEU A 96 3.45 -18.19 4.84
C LEU A 96 1.93 -18.08 5.00
N ILE A 97 1.26 -17.45 4.05
CA ILE A 97 -0.16 -17.13 4.08
C ILE A 97 -0.75 -17.41 2.68
N PRO A 98 -0.94 -18.69 2.32
CA PRO A 98 -1.50 -19.10 1.04
C PRO A 98 -2.90 -18.55 0.82
N VAL A 99 -3.24 -18.17 -0.42
CA VAL A 99 -4.57 -17.63 -0.76
C VAL A 99 -5.67 -18.69 -0.61
N ASP A 100 -5.34 -19.94 -0.86
CA ASP A 100 -6.25 -21.09 -0.88
C ASP A 100 -6.31 -21.87 0.44
N ALA A 101 -5.67 -21.39 1.52
CA ALA A 101 -5.81 -21.96 2.84
C ALA A 101 -7.21 -21.66 3.43
N TYR A 102 -7.62 -22.47 4.41
CA TYR A 102 -8.83 -22.20 5.18
C TYR A 102 -8.63 -20.98 6.10
N TYR A 103 -9.56 -20.03 6.03
CA TYR A 103 -9.66 -18.87 6.92
C TYR A 103 -11.06 -18.79 7.50
N GLU A 104 -11.20 -18.79 8.81
CA GLU A 104 -12.51 -18.59 9.47
C GLU A 104 -13.19 -17.29 9.06
N HIS A 105 -12.38 -16.28 8.68
CA HIS A 105 -12.87 -15.01 8.14
C HIS A 105 -13.71 -15.17 6.88
N ASP A 106 -13.38 -16.17 6.07
CA ASP A 106 -14.03 -16.46 4.77
C ASP A 106 -15.14 -17.50 4.92
N ASP A 107 -15.29 -18.10 6.10
CA ASP A 107 -16.29 -19.12 6.40
C ASP A 107 -17.53 -18.47 7.02
N HIS A 108 -18.54 -18.22 6.19
CA HIS A 108 -19.77 -17.56 6.61
C HIS A 108 -20.70 -18.45 7.46
N GLU A 109 -20.39 -19.73 7.65
CA GLU A 109 -21.08 -20.59 8.63
C GLU A 109 -20.51 -20.40 10.04
N VAL A 110 -19.23 -20.02 10.13
CA VAL A 110 -18.49 -19.80 11.38
C VAL A 110 -18.51 -18.31 11.76
N ARG A 111 -18.19 -17.44 10.81
CA ARG A 111 -18.16 -16.01 11.03
C ARG A 111 -19.56 -15.41 10.97
N THR A 112 -20.00 -14.79 12.08
CA THR A 112 -21.31 -14.16 12.24
C THR A 112 -21.24 -12.64 12.44
N GLU A 113 -20.03 -12.05 12.45
CA GLU A 113 -19.79 -10.65 12.78
C GLU A 113 -19.28 -9.87 11.55
N ASN A 114 -19.72 -8.62 11.42
CA ASN A 114 -19.25 -7.66 10.41
C ASN A 114 -19.25 -8.20 8.96
N LEU A 115 -20.25 -9.02 8.62
CA LEU A 115 -20.44 -9.52 7.28
C LEU A 115 -20.94 -8.40 6.36
N GLN A 116 -20.37 -8.31 5.16
CA GLN A 116 -20.83 -7.43 4.09
C GLN A 116 -21.47 -8.29 3.00
N GLU A 117 -22.54 -7.80 2.38
CA GLU A 117 -23.32 -8.55 1.38
C GLU A 117 -22.47 -8.96 0.15
N ASP A 118 -21.51 -8.11 -0.24
CA ASP A 118 -20.63 -8.30 -1.41
C ASP A 118 -19.17 -8.60 -1.02
N GLU A 119 -18.95 -9.16 0.17
CA GLU A 119 -17.59 -9.41 0.66
C GLU A 119 -16.92 -10.53 -0.13
N CYS A 120 -15.73 -10.24 -0.68
CA CYS A 120 -14.92 -11.28 -1.31
C CYS A 120 -14.13 -12.05 -0.25
N LEU A 121 -13.76 -13.31 -0.55
CA LEU A 121 -12.90 -14.13 0.30
C LEU A 121 -11.52 -13.50 0.38
N ASN A 122 -11.18 -12.92 1.52
CA ASN A 122 -9.99 -12.10 1.71
C ASN A 122 -9.28 -12.28 3.05
N GLY A 123 -9.58 -13.35 3.80
CA GLY A 123 -8.95 -13.67 5.08
C GLY A 123 -7.42 -13.72 5.00
N HIS A 124 -6.89 -14.27 3.90
CA HIS A 124 -5.45 -14.23 3.62
C HIS A 124 -4.90 -12.80 3.53
N ALA A 125 -5.65 -11.86 2.95
CA ALA A 125 -5.20 -10.48 2.80
C ALA A 125 -5.16 -9.73 4.14
N HIS A 126 -6.11 -9.97 5.03
CA HIS A 126 -6.08 -9.47 6.41
C HIS A 126 -4.89 -10.01 7.19
N CYS A 127 -4.61 -11.33 7.07
CA CYS A 127 -3.45 -11.94 7.72
C CYS A 127 -2.13 -11.37 7.18
N ARG A 128 -2.00 -11.17 5.87
CA ARG A 128 -0.83 -10.57 5.24
C ARG A 128 -0.64 -9.12 5.70
N GLN A 129 -1.72 -8.34 5.75
CA GLN A 129 -1.68 -6.96 6.26
C GLN A 129 -1.20 -6.91 7.71
N MET A 130 -1.74 -7.75 8.59
CA MET A 130 -1.35 -7.80 10.00
C MET A 130 0.11 -8.22 10.19
N LEU A 131 0.61 -9.12 9.36
CA LEU A 131 2.01 -9.56 9.40
C LEU A 131 2.97 -8.45 8.96
N THR A 132 2.61 -7.67 7.95
CA THR A 132 3.43 -6.56 7.43
C THR A 132 3.31 -5.26 8.24
N GLY A 133 2.23 -5.11 8.94
CA GLY A 133 2.12 -4.33 10.17
C GLY A 133 1.94 -2.82 10.08
N THR A 134 1.89 -2.16 8.91
CA THR A 134 1.73 -0.69 8.90
C THR A 134 0.64 -0.18 7.97
N ALA A 135 -0.33 0.56 8.55
CA ALA A 135 -1.27 1.37 7.79
C ALA A 135 -0.71 2.78 7.47
N SER A 136 0.37 3.18 8.13
CA SER A 136 0.96 4.52 7.99
C SER A 136 2.47 4.47 8.08
N VAL A 137 3.12 5.28 7.25
CA VAL A 137 4.55 5.58 7.35
C VAL A 137 4.73 7.09 7.40
N THR A 138 5.60 7.56 8.28
CA THR A 138 5.97 8.97 8.39
C THR A 138 7.44 9.14 8.03
N ILE A 139 7.73 10.05 7.11
CA ILE A 139 9.04 10.28 6.55
C ILE A 139 9.43 11.75 6.82
N PRO A 140 10.64 12.05 7.31
CA PRO A 140 11.11 13.41 7.48
C PRO A 140 11.20 14.16 6.14
N VAL A 141 10.91 15.46 6.20
CA VAL A 141 11.16 16.41 5.11
C VAL A 141 12.22 17.39 5.58
N VAL A 142 13.31 17.50 4.83
CA VAL A 142 14.44 18.39 5.11
C VAL A 142 14.77 19.17 3.86
N ASP A 143 14.84 20.49 3.98
CA ASP A 143 15.06 21.43 2.87
C ASP A 143 14.08 21.30 1.69
N GLY A 144 12.88 20.77 1.97
CA GLY A 144 11.83 20.55 0.97
C GLY A 144 11.90 19.17 0.29
N GLU A 145 12.84 18.32 0.70
CA GLU A 145 13.04 16.98 0.15
C GLU A 145 12.62 15.91 1.16
N VAL A 146 12.05 14.84 0.65
CA VAL A 146 11.72 13.62 1.42
C VAL A 146 13.01 12.80 1.58
N LEU A 147 13.36 12.42 2.82
CA LEU A 147 14.56 11.64 3.12
C LEU A 147 14.40 10.16 2.79
#